data_7f946ddaacb1dc6259f2c63519ddc38c
#
_entry.id   7f946ddaacb1dc6259f2c63519ddc38c
#
_cell.length_a   1.000
_cell.length_b   1.000
_cell.length_c   1.000
_cell.angle_alpha   90.00
_cell.angle_beta   90.00
_cell.angle_gamma   90.00
#
_symmetry.space_group_name_H-M   'P 1'
#
loop_
_entity.id
_entity.type
_entity.pdbx_description
1 polymer ?
#
loop_
_entity_poly.entity_id
_entity_poly.type
_entity_poly.pdbx_seq_one_letter_code
_entity_poly.pdbx_strand_id
1 'polypeptide(L)'
;MNRLLRDPLMLAAVLWTLAGVGMLCSLDHANDQVRAFWAFQPPLDALLAWSAWRVHRMATGAIRRFWLVMTVAGVLFTVGDTTQAITALTGHGQTTTAGGGVQGLLFAVGLGAIIVAMLLYPLPGSSRQEKIAFWLDSSTVLVGGAVVAYCFAIEPSQHDGTNVAGTLAAGCVILTASFAAVKLILSGNAPLHKAAAAPMLISAGVNCVSFFLEPNDDGSLPTYVFVMRLLPSLLITLGARLQENVARFDEQSAFGSRRRRSYSLLPYGSIAVAFTTVVAETPDGPHPRLWGAMAGLGVIVVLVVCRQLSAFHENNRLIDQLREHEARLRHQALYDGLTGLANRTHFHEQVGSALLQVRREDVSLLLIDLDGFKTVNDTLGHAAGDVLLAGVGSKLTACVRPGDVVARLGGDEFAVLLRECDGEGAEHTSQRILRELAEPVVFEDSAVRANASIGIACAVLGDDVESLLRDADLAMYAAKREGKGTWTRAVRDEAVPVS
;
A
#
# COMPACT_ATOMS: atom_id res chain seq x y z
N MET A 1 0.04 -27.98 7.42
CA MET A 1 -1.16 -28.29 6.64
C MET A 1 -1.78 -29.63 7.00
N ASN A 2 -1.05 -30.75 7.07
CA ASN A 2 -1.63 -32.07 7.41
C ASN A 2 -2.27 -32.22 8.81
N ARG A 3 -1.88 -31.40 9.80
CA ARG A 3 -2.50 -31.43 11.15
C ARG A 3 -3.81 -30.64 11.23
N LEU A 4 -4.00 -29.63 10.40
CA LEU A 4 -5.21 -28.80 10.34
C LEU A 4 -6.40 -29.59 9.75
N LEU A 5 -6.13 -30.49 8.81
CA LEU A 5 -7.16 -31.34 8.14
C LEU A 5 -7.57 -32.57 8.95
N ARG A 6 -6.90 -32.86 10.08
CA ARG A 6 -7.21 -34.01 10.96
C ARG A 6 -8.10 -33.64 12.16
N ASP A 7 -8.78 -32.51 12.11
CA ASP A 7 -9.70 -32.08 13.19
C ASP A 7 -10.95 -32.96 13.16
N PRO A 8 -11.28 -33.67 14.27
CA PRO A 8 -12.41 -34.56 14.32
C PRO A 8 -13.75 -33.83 14.14
N LEU A 9 -13.88 -32.58 14.56
CA LEU A 9 -15.10 -31.81 14.37
C LEU A 9 -15.29 -31.35 12.94
N MET A 10 -14.22 -31.05 12.21
CA MET A 10 -14.30 -30.81 10.77
C MET A 10 -14.76 -32.06 10.03
N LEU A 11 -14.18 -33.22 10.37
CA LEU A 11 -14.58 -34.49 9.80
C LEU A 11 -16.04 -34.81 10.12
N ALA A 12 -16.47 -34.60 11.36
CA ALA A 12 -17.86 -34.81 11.79
C ALA A 12 -18.83 -33.91 11.02
N ALA A 13 -18.51 -32.62 10.81
CA ALA A 13 -19.33 -31.70 10.02
C ALA A 13 -19.46 -32.13 8.54
N VAL A 14 -18.35 -32.60 7.94
CA VAL A 14 -18.36 -33.12 6.56
C VAL A 14 -19.21 -34.40 6.49
N LEU A 15 -19.01 -35.36 7.39
CA LEU A 15 -19.80 -36.61 7.43
C LEU A 15 -21.29 -36.33 7.67
N TRP A 16 -21.62 -35.37 8.57
CA TRP A 16 -22.99 -34.93 8.81
C TRP A 16 -23.64 -34.39 7.55
N THR A 17 -22.93 -33.51 6.82
CA THR A 17 -23.43 -32.95 5.55
C THR A 17 -23.58 -34.03 4.49
N LEU A 18 -22.61 -34.96 4.37
CA LEU A 18 -22.71 -36.08 3.43
C LEU A 18 -23.90 -36.98 3.76
N ALA A 19 -24.17 -37.24 5.03
CA ALA A 19 -25.36 -37.97 5.47
C ALA A 19 -26.66 -37.23 5.07
N GLY A 20 -26.69 -35.89 5.26
CA GLY A 20 -27.80 -35.04 4.81
C GLY A 20 -28.02 -35.09 3.31
N VAL A 21 -26.93 -34.99 2.54
CA VAL A 21 -27.00 -35.11 1.05
C VAL A 21 -27.51 -36.49 0.66
N GLY A 22 -26.98 -37.56 1.23
CA GLY A 22 -27.45 -38.95 0.98
C GLY A 22 -28.91 -39.12 1.31
N MET A 23 -29.39 -38.56 2.42
CA MET A 23 -30.81 -38.58 2.79
C MET A 23 -31.66 -37.80 1.81
N LEU A 24 -31.25 -36.56 1.42
CA LEU A 24 -31.97 -35.76 0.44
C LEU A 24 -32.10 -36.47 -0.93
N CYS A 25 -31.05 -37.20 -1.36
CA CYS A 25 -31.07 -37.96 -2.59
C CYS A 25 -31.92 -39.27 -2.51
N SER A 26 -32.23 -39.77 -1.31
CA SER A 26 -33.02 -40.99 -1.10
C SER A 26 -34.49 -40.71 -0.89
N LEU A 27 -34.93 -39.47 -0.77
CA LEU A 27 -36.31 -39.07 -0.52
C LEU A 27 -36.95 -38.60 -1.83
N ASP A 28 -38.10 -39.24 -2.17
CA ASP A 28 -38.87 -38.93 -3.38
C ASP A 28 -39.90 -37.81 -3.18
N HIS A 29 -40.29 -37.53 -1.90
CA HIS A 29 -41.31 -36.52 -1.63
C HIS A 29 -40.71 -35.19 -1.21
N ALA A 30 -41.11 -34.08 -1.85
CA ALA A 30 -40.63 -32.74 -1.61
C ALA A 30 -40.75 -32.30 -0.11
N ASN A 31 -41.87 -32.67 0.53
CA ASN A 31 -42.08 -32.34 1.95
C ASN A 31 -41.05 -33.02 2.87
N ASP A 32 -40.66 -34.27 2.59
CA ASP A 32 -39.68 -35.00 3.38
C ASP A 32 -38.26 -34.47 3.12
N GLN A 33 -37.97 -34.04 1.87
CA GLN A 33 -36.73 -33.33 1.55
C GLN A 33 -36.61 -32.01 2.29
N VAL A 34 -37.69 -31.22 2.42
CA VAL A 34 -37.71 -29.97 3.22
C VAL A 34 -37.49 -30.26 4.67
N ARG A 35 -38.13 -31.29 5.24
CA ARG A 35 -37.92 -31.71 6.68
C ARG A 35 -36.49 -32.15 6.91
N ALA A 36 -35.91 -32.95 6.01
CA ALA A 36 -34.53 -33.37 6.08
C ALA A 36 -33.59 -32.18 5.98
N PHE A 37 -33.80 -31.29 5.03
CA PHE A 37 -32.98 -30.07 4.84
C PHE A 37 -32.88 -29.24 6.14
N TRP A 38 -34.05 -28.90 6.74
CA TRP A 38 -34.05 -28.09 7.97
C TRP A 38 -33.49 -28.85 9.19
N ALA A 39 -33.59 -30.19 9.24
CA ALA A 39 -33.03 -30.98 10.32
C ALA A 39 -31.48 -31.02 10.32
N PHE A 40 -30.84 -30.84 9.13
CA PHE A 40 -29.41 -30.89 9.00
C PHE A 40 -28.69 -29.54 9.23
N GLN A 41 -29.39 -28.40 9.22
CA GLN A 41 -28.80 -27.06 9.37
C GLN A 41 -28.34 -26.76 10.81
N PRO A 42 -29.14 -26.94 11.90
CA PRO A 42 -28.82 -26.44 13.24
C PRO A 42 -27.51 -26.96 13.82
N PRO A 43 -27.06 -28.22 13.60
CA PRO A 43 -25.78 -28.68 14.13
C PRO A 43 -24.57 -27.96 13.48
N LEU A 44 -24.68 -27.60 12.20
CA LEU A 44 -23.63 -26.83 11.49
C LEU A 44 -23.52 -25.41 12.03
N ASP A 45 -24.67 -24.75 12.24
CA ASP A 45 -24.70 -23.38 12.78
C ASP A 45 -24.25 -23.32 14.25
N ALA A 46 -24.60 -24.33 15.03
CA ALA A 46 -24.11 -24.47 16.41
C ALA A 46 -22.58 -24.65 16.46
N LEU A 47 -21.99 -25.41 15.52
CA LEU A 47 -20.57 -25.59 15.42
C LEU A 47 -19.89 -24.30 14.94
N LEU A 48 -20.52 -23.54 14.03
CA LEU A 48 -20.11 -22.20 13.63
C LEU A 48 -20.04 -21.26 14.84
N ALA A 49 -21.14 -21.17 15.60
CA ALA A 49 -21.21 -20.32 16.79
C ALA A 49 -20.14 -20.68 17.82
N TRP A 50 -19.96 -21.99 18.09
CA TRP A 50 -18.94 -22.52 19.00
C TRP A 50 -17.51 -22.15 18.53
N SER A 51 -17.17 -22.39 17.28
CA SER A 51 -15.84 -22.10 16.75
C SER A 51 -15.56 -20.60 16.74
N ALA A 52 -16.55 -19.79 16.35
CA ALA A 52 -16.45 -18.32 16.39
C ALA A 52 -16.22 -17.79 17.81
N TRP A 53 -16.94 -18.33 18.81
CA TRP A 53 -16.74 -17.99 20.21
C TRP A 53 -15.32 -18.35 20.71
N ARG A 54 -14.79 -19.50 20.29
CA ARG A 54 -13.44 -19.92 20.62
C ARG A 54 -12.40 -18.94 20.06
N VAL A 55 -12.54 -18.53 18.80
CA VAL A 55 -11.68 -17.52 18.16
C VAL A 55 -11.83 -16.17 18.88
N HIS A 56 -13.07 -15.76 19.22
CA HIS A 56 -13.32 -14.54 20.00
C HIS A 56 -12.53 -14.51 21.31
N ARG A 57 -12.44 -15.64 22.01
CA ARG A 57 -11.71 -15.73 23.29
C ARG A 57 -10.18 -15.64 23.13
N MET A 58 -9.65 -16.05 21.98
CA MET A 58 -8.21 -16.00 21.67
C MET A 58 -7.78 -14.66 21.04
N ALA A 59 -8.71 -13.95 20.41
CA ALA A 59 -8.42 -12.72 19.69
C ALA A 59 -8.45 -11.48 20.59
N THR A 60 -7.80 -10.39 20.12
CA THR A 60 -7.76 -9.08 20.79
C THR A 60 -8.26 -7.95 19.89
N GLY A 61 -8.59 -6.80 20.45
CA GLY A 61 -8.92 -5.57 19.73
C GLY A 61 -10.09 -5.71 18.74
N ALA A 62 -9.91 -5.26 17.51
CA ALA A 62 -10.94 -5.27 16.48
C ALA A 62 -11.30 -6.69 16.01
N ILE A 63 -10.34 -7.61 16.00
CA ILE A 63 -10.54 -9.02 15.63
C ILE A 63 -11.48 -9.68 16.64
N ARG A 64 -11.30 -9.43 17.92
CA ARG A 64 -12.17 -9.93 18.98
C ARG A 64 -13.62 -9.47 18.80
N ARG A 65 -13.83 -8.18 18.45
CA ARG A 65 -15.19 -7.64 18.18
C ARG A 65 -15.83 -8.29 16.97
N PHE A 66 -15.09 -8.47 15.89
CA PHE A 66 -15.57 -9.15 14.69
C PHE A 66 -16.04 -10.58 14.99
N TRP A 67 -15.22 -11.37 15.71
CA TRP A 67 -15.57 -12.75 16.05
C TRP A 67 -16.67 -12.86 17.10
N LEU A 68 -16.90 -11.81 17.92
CA LEU A 68 -18.10 -11.72 18.77
C LEU A 68 -19.37 -11.61 17.92
N VAL A 69 -19.36 -10.75 16.88
CA VAL A 69 -20.49 -10.62 15.96
C VAL A 69 -20.75 -11.94 15.22
N MET A 70 -19.70 -12.62 14.76
CA MET A 70 -19.81 -13.95 14.15
C MET A 70 -20.41 -14.98 15.11
N THR A 71 -20.07 -14.91 16.39
CA THR A 71 -20.65 -15.78 17.43
C THR A 71 -22.14 -15.52 17.60
N VAL A 72 -22.54 -14.25 17.75
CA VAL A 72 -23.94 -13.85 17.91
C VAL A 72 -24.75 -14.26 16.68
N ALA A 73 -24.24 -14.00 15.48
CA ALA A 73 -24.90 -14.42 14.23
C ALA A 73 -25.08 -15.94 14.16
N GLY A 74 -24.03 -16.72 14.48
CA GLY A 74 -24.13 -18.17 14.53
C GLY A 74 -25.18 -18.69 15.54
N VAL A 75 -25.32 -18.02 16.69
CA VAL A 75 -26.40 -18.34 17.65
C VAL A 75 -27.77 -18.01 17.07
N LEU A 76 -27.94 -16.86 16.42
CA LEU A 76 -29.19 -16.46 15.77
C LEU A 76 -29.58 -17.44 14.65
N PHE A 77 -28.62 -17.89 13.84
CA PHE A 77 -28.84 -18.92 12.82
C PHE A 77 -29.26 -20.23 13.45
N THR A 78 -28.55 -20.70 14.48
CA THR A 78 -28.90 -21.94 15.20
C THR A 78 -30.32 -21.89 15.74
N VAL A 79 -30.73 -20.80 16.38
CA VAL A 79 -32.10 -20.64 16.94
C VAL A 79 -33.12 -20.57 15.80
N GLY A 80 -32.85 -19.78 14.75
CA GLY A 80 -33.72 -19.63 13.60
C GLY A 80 -33.97 -20.97 12.90
N ASP A 81 -32.89 -21.70 12.59
CA ASP A 81 -32.97 -22.95 11.85
C ASP A 81 -33.54 -24.09 12.71
N THR A 82 -33.31 -24.04 14.04
CA THR A 82 -33.95 -24.98 14.97
C THR A 82 -35.46 -24.73 15.02
N THR A 83 -35.92 -23.48 15.11
CA THR A 83 -37.36 -23.18 15.10
C THR A 83 -38.01 -23.59 13.79
N GLN A 84 -37.33 -23.38 12.67
CA GLN A 84 -37.80 -23.78 11.34
C GLN A 84 -37.82 -25.31 11.19
N ALA A 85 -36.82 -26.03 11.72
CA ALA A 85 -36.80 -27.49 11.71
C ALA A 85 -37.97 -28.07 12.52
N ILE A 86 -38.26 -27.51 13.70
CA ILE A 86 -39.42 -27.91 14.52
C ILE A 86 -40.73 -27.65 13.72
N THR A 87 -40.87 -26.47 13.08
CA THR A 87 -42.03 -26.13 12.30
C THR A 87 -42.23 -27.09 11.10
N ALA A 88 -41.11 -27.42 10.41
CA ALA A 88 -41.16 -28.35 9.27
C ALA A 88 -41.52 -29.79 9.67
N LEU A 89 -41.10 -30.21 10.91
CA LEU A 89 -41.40 -31.53 11.47
C LEU A 89 -42.85 -31.63 12.00
N THR A 90 -43.39 -30.53 12.52
CA THR A 90 -44.71 -30.52 13.19
C THR A 90 -45.83 -29.92 12.31
N GLY A 91 -45.48 -29.10 11.33
CA GLY A 91 -46.41 -28.39 10.44
C GLY A 91 -46.84 -29.23 9.24
N HIS A 92 -48.06 -28.96 8.75
CA HIS A 92 -48.60 -29.59 7.54
C HIS A 92 -48.26 -28.70 6.30
N GLY A 93 -47.55 -29.26 5.31
CA GLY A 93 -47.56 -28.73 3.96
C GLY A 93 -46.57 -27.67 3.57
N GLN A 94 -45.42 -27.52 4.27
CA GLN A 94 -44.34 -26.65 3.77
C GLN A 94 -43.47 -27.36 2.73
N THR A 95 -43.60 -26.99 1.49
CA THR A 95 -42.85 -27.56 0.36
C THR A 95 -41.65 -26.72 -0.07
N THR A 96 -41.28 -25.68 0.71
CA THR A 96 -40.25 -24.70 0.34
C THR A 96 -39.11 -24.66 1.34
N THR A 97 -37.90 -24.36 0.85
CA THR A 97 -36.69 -24.03 1.66
C THR A 97 -36.68 -22.57 2.07
N ALA A 98 -37.66 -21.77 1.74
CA ALA A 98 -37.82 -20.43 2.28
C ALA A 98 -38.22 -20.57 3.75
N GLY A 99 -37.43 -19.93 4.65
CA GLY A 99 -37.69 -19.93 6.08
C GLY A 99 -38.98 -19.18 6.41
N GLY A 100 -39.62 -19.57 7.52
CA GLY A 100 -40.73 -18.82 8.10
C GLY A 100 -40.30 -17.45 8.61
N GLY A 101 -41.27 -16.58 8.96
CA GLY A 101 -40.99 -15.21 9.38
C GLY A 101 -39.99 -15.06 10.53
N VAL A 102 -40.00 -15.97 11.51
CA VAL A 102 -39.04 -15.98 12.62
C VAL A 102 -37.64 -16.32 12.15
N GLN A 103 -37.49 -17.40 11.39
CA GLN A 103 -36.18 -17.82 10.84
C GLN A 103 -35.62 -16.73 9.93
N GLY A 104 -36.41 -16.21 9.00
CA GLY A 104 -36.01 -15.15 8.08
C GLY A 104 -35.55 -13.87 8.80
N LEU A 105 -36.26 -13.46 9.87
CA LEU A 105 -35.86 -12.31 10.68
C LEU A 105 -34.53 -12.53 11.39
N LEU A 106 -34.35 -13.67 12.05
CA LEU A 106 -33.11 -13.98 12.78
C LEU A 106 -31.92 -14.09 11.82
N PHE A 107 -32.14 -14.70 10.66
CA PHE A 107 -31.14 -14.76 9.60
C PHE A 107 -30.77 -13.39 9.06
N ALA A 108 -31.73 -12.52 8.76
CA ALA A 108 -31.50 -11.16 8.27
C ALA A 108 -30.74 -10.30 9.31
N VAL A 109 -31.09 -10.40 10.59
CA VAL A 109 -30.41 -9.68 11.67
C VAL A 109 -28.97 -10.19 11.84
N GLY A 110 -28.75 -11.50 11.85
CA GLY A 110 -27.42 -12.08 11.99
C GLY A 110 -26.52 -11.73 10.80
N LEU A 111 -27.02 -11.89 9.57
CA LEU A 111 -26.30 -11.57 8.36
C LEU A 111 -26.03 -10.05 8.23
N GLY A 112 -27.01 -9.21 8.55
CA GLY A 112 -26.86 -7.76 8.61
C GLY A 112 -25.77 -7.32 9.60
N ALA A 113 -25.72 -7.94 10.78
CA ALA A 113 -24.68 -7.67 11.77
C ALA A 113 -23.29 -8.05 11.25
N ILE A 114 -23.14 -9.17 10.56
CA ILE A 114 -21.87 -9.59 9.92
C ILE A 114 -21.46 -8.57 8.85
N ILE A 115 -22.38 -8.16 7.98
CA ILE A 115 -22.09 -7.15 6.94
C ILE A 115 -21.60 -5.84 7.56
N VAL A 116 -22.30 -5.34 8.59
CA VAL A 116 -21.93 -4.11 9.30
C VAL A 116 -20.54 -4.28 9.96
N ALA A 117 -20.28 -5.42 10.60
CA ALA A 117 -18.98 -5.69 11.20
C ALA A 117 -17.85 -5.75 10.16
N MET A 118 -18.11 -6.28 8.96
CA MET A 118 -17.16 -6.29 7.84
C MET A 118 -16.91 -4.90 7.26
N LEU A 119 -17.95 -4.09 7.10
CA LEU A 119 -17.86 -2.73 6.56
C LEU A 119 -17.18 -1.76 7.53
N LEU A 120 -17.46 -1.90 8.83
CA LEU A 120 -16.88 -1.07 9.90
C LEU A 120 -15.53 -1.60 10.41
N TYR A 121 -15.04 -2.72 9.86
CA TYR A 121 -13.77 -3.28 10.31
C TYR A 121 -12.63 -2.26 10.07
N PRO A 122 -11.87 -1.87 11.11
CA PRO A 122 -10.88 -0.83 11.00
C PRO A 122 -9.75 -1.25 10.06
N LEU A 123 -9.42 -0.36 9.13
CA LEU A 123 -8.27 -0.48 8.24
C LEU A 123 -7.08 0.22 8.92
N PRO A 124 -6.18 -0.48 9.63
CA PRO A 124 -5.06 0.15 10.31
C PRO A 124 -4.12 0.82 9.31
N GLY A 125 -3.74 2.08 9.60
CA GLY A 125 -2.78 2.83 8.80
C GLY A 125 -3.29 3.32 7.45
N SER A 126 -4.60 3.30 7.19
CA SER A 126 -5.13 3.77 5.92
C SER A 126 -5.16 5.31 5.83
N SER A 127 -4.57 5.87 4.77
CA SER A 127 -4.71 7.28 4.41
C SER A 127 -6.19 7.62 4.10
N ARG A 128 -6.54 8.92 4.12
CA ARG A 128 -7.88 9.37 3.70
C ARG A 128 -8.23 8.89 2.29
N GLN A 129 -7.26 8.87 1.41
CA GLN A 129 -7.43 8.44 0.01
C GLN A 129 -7.65 6.93 -0.12
N GLU A 130 -6.95 6.13 0.68
CA GLU A 130 -7.21 4.69 0.73
C GLU A 130 -8.62 4.36 1.23
N LYS A 131 -9.17 5.17 2.14
CA LYS A 131 -10.56 5.06 2.58
C LYS A 131 -11.54 5.41 1.44
N ILE A 132 -11.24 6.47 0.67
CA ILE A 132 -12.05 6.87 -0.49
C ILE A 132 -12.02 5.75 -1.54
N ALA A 133 -10.85 5.24 -1.90
CA ALA A 133 -10.73 4.12 -2.83
C ALA A 133 -11.50 2.89 -2.35
N PHE A 134 -11.42 2.60 -1.05
CA PHE A 134 -12.19 1.53 -0.42
C PHE A 134 -13.70 1.71 -0.61
N TRP A 135 -14.24 2.89 -0.36
CA TRP A 135 -15.67 3.16 -0.50
C TRP A 135 -16.13 3.15 -1.96
N LEU A 136 -15.31 3.67 -2.88
CA LEU A 136 -15.60 3.66 -4.32
C LEU A 136 -15.66 2.22 -4.86
N ASP A 137 -14.66 1.38 -4.55
CA ASP A 137 -14.67 -0.04 -4.92
C ASP A 137 -15.88 -0.77 -4.34
N SER A 138 -16.29 -0.43 -3.08
CA SER A 138 -17.45 -0.98 -2.40
C SER A 138 -18.75 -0.64 -3.13
N SER A 139 -18.92 0.65 -3.40
CA SER A 139 -20.13 1.14 -4.08
C SER A 139 -20.26 0.56 -5.47
N THR A 140 -19.15 0.38 -6.19
CA THR A 140 -19.16 -0.21 -7.54
C THR A 140 -19.73 -1.64 -7.53
N VAL A 141 -19.31 -2.47 -6.57
CA VAL A 141 -19.79 -3.85 -6.49
C VAL A 141 -21.23 -3.92 -5.95
N LEU A 142 -21.58 -3.06 -4.99
CA LEU A 142 -22.96 -2.95 -4.50
C LEU A 142 -23.94 -2.60 -5.63
N VAL A 143 -23.57 -1.63 -6.47
CA VAL A 143 -24.41 -1.25 -7.62
C VAL A 143 -24.48 -2.40 -8.63
N GLY A 144 -23.35 -3.06 -8.93
CA GLY A 144 -23.34 -4.22 -9.82
C GLY A 144 -24.26 -5.35 -9.34
N GLY A 145 -24.19 -5.65 -8.04
CA GLY A 145 -25.08 -6.63 -7.41
C GLY A 145 -26.55 -6.21 -7.44
N ALA A 146 -26.83 -4.94 -7.18
CA ALA A 146 -28.19 -4.41 -7.23
C ALA A 146 -28.79 -4.45 -8.65
N VAL A 147 -27.98 -4.23 -9.70
CA VAL A 147 -28.39 -4.37 -11.11
C VAL A 147 -28.80 -5.80 -11.41
N VAL A 148 -27.97 -6.77 -11.03
CA VAL A 148 -28.27 -8.19 -11.24
C VAL A 148 -29.56 -8.57 -10.49
N ALA A 149 -29.66 -8.22 -9.20
CA ALA A 149 -30.85 -8.50 -8.40
C ALA A 149 -32.11 -7.88 -8.99
N TYR A 150 -32.02 -6.63 -9.49
CA TYR A 150 -33.13 -5.95 -10.15
C TYR A 150 -33.61 -6.66 -11.41
N CYS A 151 -32.68 -7.09 -12.27
CA CYS A 151 -33.05 -7.81 -13.52
C CYS A 151 -33.72 -9.15 -13.24
N PHE A 152 -33.25 -9.88 -12.21
CA PHE A 152 -33.88 -11.17 -11.85
C PHE A 152 -35.18 -11.04 -11.04
N ALA A 153 -35.38 -9.94 -10.30
CA ALA A 153 -36.59 -9.77 -9.48
C ALA A 153 -37.82 -9.27 -10.24
N ILE A 154 -37.68 -8.71 -11.43
CA ILE A 154 -38.76 -8.20 -12.24
C ILE A 154 -39.10 -9.26 -13.32
N GLU A 155 -39.75 -10.37 -12.94
CA GLU A 155 -40.27 -11.31 -13.91
C GLU A 155 -41.68 -10.91 -14.36
N PRO A 156 -41.98 -10.93 -15.69
CA PRO A 156 -43.29 -10.49 -16.21
C PRO A 156 -44.47 -11.41 -15.84
N SER A 157 -44.18 -12.62 -15.37
CA SER A 157 -45.18 -13.67 -15.18
C SER A 157 -45.79 -13.81 -13.80
N GLN A 158 -45.26 -13.12 -12.78
CA GLN A 158 -45.78 -13.18 -11.39
C GLN A 158 -46.59 -11.93 -11.03
N HIS A 159 -47.89 -12.03 -11.17
CA HIS A 159 -48.85 -10.94 -10.89
C HIS A 159 -49.13 -10.68 -9.40
N ASP A 160 -48.43 -11.32 -8.46
CA ASP A 160 -48.58 -11.05 -7.01
C ASP A 160 -47.46 -10.12 -6.50
N GLY A 161 -47.76 -8.82 -6.51
CA GLY A 161 -46.81 -7.74 -6.09
C GLY A 161 -46.30 -7.77 -4.62
N THR A 162 -46.70 -8.80 -3.85
CA THR A 162 -46.33 -8.96 -2.45
C THR A 162 -44.96 -9.64 -2.26
N ASN A 163 -44.41 -10.35 -3.25
CA ASN A 163 -43.14 -11.08 -3.12
C ASN A 163 -41.91 -10.39 -3.74
N VAL A 164 -42.11 -9.47 -4.69
CA VAL A 164 -41.00 -8.81 -5.42
C VAL A 164 -40.07 -8.03 -4.47
N ALA A 165 -40.62 -7.28 -3.50
CA ALA A 165 -39.84 -6.53 -2.55
C ALA A 165 -38.99 -7.44 -1.61
N GLY A 166 -39.53 -8.59 -1.21
CA GLY A 166 -38.83 -9.60 -0.40
C GLY A 166 -37.68 -10.24 -1.15
N THR A 167 -37.89 -10.60 -2.41
CA THR A 167 -36.87 -11.20 -3.28
C THR A 167 -35.72 -10.21 -3.58
N LEU A 168 -36.05 -8.94 -3.89
CA LEU A 168 -35.08 -7.86 -4.05
C LEU A 168 -34.27 -7.65 -2.79
N ALA A 169 -34.92 -7.57 -1.64
CA ALA A 169 -34.25 -7.38 -0.36
C ALA A 169 -33.27 -8.54 -0.05
N ALA A 170 -33.70 -9.79 -0.24
CA ALA A 170 -32.89 -10.97 -0.04
C ALA A 170 -31.69 -11.01 -1.01
N GLY A 171 -31.90 -10.73 -2.28
CA GLY A 171 -30.83 -10.65 -3.28
C GLY A 171 -29.80 -9.56 -2.96
N CYS A 172 -30.23 -8.36 -2.58
CA CYS A 172 -29.36 -7.28 -2.15
C CYS A 172 -28.53 -7.65 -0.92
N VAL A 173 -29.13 -8.32 0.07
CA VAL A 173 -28.45 -8.77 1.29
C VAL A 173 -27.38 -9.81 0.98
N ILE A 174 -27.70 -10.83 0.17
CA ILE A 174 -26.77 -11.90 -0.22
C ILE A 174 -25.59 -11.33 -1.02
N LEU A 175 -25.87 -10.46 -1.99
CA LEU A 175 -24.83 -9.81 -2.79
C LEU A 175 -23.95 -8.90 -1.96
N THR A 176 -24.54 -8.14 -1.02
CA THR A 176 -23.78 -7.29 -0.10
C THR A 176 -22.90 -8.10 0.83
N ALA A 177 -23.39 -9.23 1.35
CA ALA A 177 -22.62 -10.13 2.20
C ALA A 177 -21.45 -10.76 1.44
N SER A 178 -21.71 -11.26 0.25
CA SER A 178 -20.68 -11.86 -0.63
C SER A 178 -19.61 -10.84 -0.97
N PHE A 179 -20.03 -9.64 -1.30
CA PHE A 179 -19.11 -8.53 -1.55
C PHE A 179 -18.26 -8.16 -0.34
N ALA A 180 -18.89 -7.99 0.83
CA ALA A 180 -18.17 -7.64 2.06
C ALA A 180 -17.13 -8.70 2.40
N ALA A 181 -17.45 -10.00 2.21
CA ALA A 181 -16.53 -11.10 2.41
C ALA A 181 -15.35 -11.08 1.41
N VAL A 182 -15.62 -10.96 0.12
CA VAL A 182 -14.59 -10.86 -0.93
C VAL A 182 -13.66 -9.69 -0.66
N LYS A 183 -14.24 -8.52 -0.35
CA LYS A 183 -13.47 -7.32 -0.09
C LYS A 183 -12.60 -7.41 1.15
N LEU A 184 -13.14 -7.90 2.25
CA LEU A 184 -12.39 -8.05 3.50
C LEU A 184 -11.16 -8.96 3.29
N ILE A 185 -11.31 -10.02 2.51
CA ILE A 185 -10.25 -10.98 2.23
C ILE A 185 -9.21 -10.42 1.27
N LEU A 186 -9.64 -9.71 0.21
CA LEU A 186 -8.73 -9.12 -0.78
C LEU A 186 -8.00 -7.88 -0.25
N SER A 187 -8.56 -7.19 0.75
CA SER A 187 -7.91 -6.03 1.37
C SER A 187 -6.62 -6.35 2.11
N GLY A 188 -6.31 -7.64 2.33
CA GLY A 188 -5.11 -8.09 3.05
C GLY A 188 -5.16 -7.89 4.58
N ASN A 189 -6.22 -7.24 5.09
CA ASN A 189 -6.44 -6.96 6.52
C ASN A 189 -7.61 -7.74 7.11
N ALA A 190 -7.98 -8.85 6.47
CA ALA A 190 -9.06 -9.68 6.97
C ALA A 190 -8.75 -10.19 8.39
N PRO A 191 -9.75 -10.19 9.31
CA PRO A 191 -9.61 -10.84 10.63
C PRO A 191 -9.58 -12.37 10.50
N LEU A 192 -9.15 -12.88 9.35
CA LEU A 192 -9.22 -14.27 8.90
C LEU A 192 -7.91 -14.71 8.27
N HIS A 193 -7.46 -15.90 8.59
CA HIS A 193 -6.37 -16.54 7.86
C HIS A 193 -6.83 -16.97 6.46
N LYS A 194 -5.93 -17.00 5.45
CA LYS A 194 -6.27 -17.35 4.06
C LYS A 194 -6.96 -18.70 3.94
N ALA A 195 -6.51 -19.69 4.69
CA ALA A 195 -7.11 -21.01 4.70
C ALA A 195 -8.56 -21.01 5.23
N ALA A 196 -8.87 -20.15 6.20
CA ALA A 196 -10.23 -19.99 6.73
C ALA A 196 -11.12 -19.14 5.80
N ALA A 197 -10.52 -18.19 5.10
CA ALA A 197 -11.20 -17.31 4.17
C ALA A 197 -11.71 -18.04 2.91
N ALA A 198 -10.94 -19.01 2.39
CA ALA A 198 -11.26 -19.70 1.16
C ALA A 198 -12.64 -20.42 1.19
N PRO A 199 -12.96 -21.28 2.18
CA PRO A 199 -14.28 -21.90 2.23
C PRO A 199 -15.40 -20.88 2.45
N MET A 200 -15.19 -19.81 3.21
CA MET A 200 -16.20 -18.76 3.39
C MET A 200 -16.49 -18.00 2.08
N LEU A 201 -15.47 -17.77 1.25
CA LEU A 201 -15.66 -17.17 -0.10
C LEU A 201 -16.44 -18.10 -1.03
N ILE A 202 -16.07 -19.38 -1.03
CA ILE A 202 -16.78 -20.38 -1.84
C ILE A 202 -18.24 -20.47 -1.39
N SER A 203 -18.50 -20.45 -0.07
CA SER A 203 -19.84 -20.37 0.49
C SER A 203 -20.66 -19.19 -0.05
N ALA A 204 -20.05 -17.99 -0.04
CA ALA A 204 -20.70 -16.80 -0.58
C ALA A 204 -21.07 -16.96 -2.07
N GLY A 205 -20.15 -17.52 -2.87
CA GLY A 205 -20.41 -17.80 -4.30
C GLY A 205 -21.52 -18.84 -4.52
N VAL A 206 -21.48 -19.96 -3.78
CA VAL A 206 -22.53 -21.00 -3.87
C VAL A 206 -23.88 -20.45 -3.44
N ASN A 207 -23.92 -19.62 -2.38
CA ASN A 207 -25.16 -19.01 -1.91
C ASN A 207 -25.74 -18.03 -2.96
N CYS A 208 -24.90 -17.24 -3.61
CA CYS A 208 -25.32 -16.39 -4.73
C CYS A 208 -25.92 -17.21 -5.87
N VAL A 209 -25.25 -18.28 -6.30
CA VAL A 209 -25.74 -19.12 -7.40
C VAL A 209 -27.04 -19.82 -7.00
N SER A 210 -27.13 -20.37 -5.79
CA SER A 210 -28.33 -21.10 -5.33
C SER A 210 -29.56 -20.21 -5.21
N PHE A 211 -29.39 -18.90 -5.05
CA PHE A 211 -30.50 -17.95 -5.01
C PHE A 211 -31.20 -17.77 -6.34
N PHE A 212 -30.50 -17.94 -7.46
CA PHE A 212 -31.04 -17.80 -8.83
C PHE A 212 -31.55 -19.11 -9.41
N LEU A 213 -31.54 -20.21 -8.64
CA LEU A 213 -32.07 -21.47 -9.10
C LEU A 213 -33.59 -21.51 -8.90
N GLU A 214 -34.31 -21.66 -10.00
CA GLU A 214 -35.78 -21.67 -10.04
C GLU A 214 -36.37 -22.99 -9.54
N PRO A 215 -37.59 -22.95 -8.95
CA PRO A 215 -38.38 -24.15 -8.72
C PRO A 215 -38.84 -24.81 -10.05
N ASN A 216 -39.18 -26.09 -10.00
CA ASN A 216 -39.83 -26.77 -11.09
C ASN A 216 -41.19 -26.16 -11.39
N ASP A 217 -41.81 -26.52 -12.53
CA ASP A 217 -43.14 -26.06 -12.95
C ASP A 217 -44.26 -26.41 -11.95
N ASP A 218 -44.06 -27.44 -11.11
CA ASP A 218 -44.97 -27.84 -10.04
C ASP A 218 -44.72 -27.12 -8.70
N GLY A 219 -43.80 -26.16 -8.69
CA GLY A 219 -43.37 -25.40 -7.46
C GLY A 219 -42.45 -26.17 -6.55
N SER A 220 -42.07 -27.43 -6.88
CA SER A 220 -41.08 -28.20 -6.10
C SER A 220 -39.66 -27.78 -6.45
N LEU A 221 -38.73 -27.91 -5.50
CA LEU A 221 -37.33 -27.65 -5.74
C LEU A 221 -36.60 -28.94 -6.15
N PRO A 222 -35.80 -28.92 -7.23
CA PRO A 222 -34.93 -30.03 -7.57
C PRO A 222 -33.98 -30.39 -6.41
N THR A 223 -33.70 -31.69 -6.24
CA THR A 223 -32.82 -32.17 -5.16
C THR A 223 -31.45 -31.47 -5.10
N TYR A 224 -30.89 -31.15 -6.26
CA TYR A 224 -29.60 -30.45 -6.32
C TYR A 224 -29.65 -29.03 -5.70
N VAL A 225 -30.81 -28.36 -5.69
CA VAL A 225 -30.98 -27.04 -5.06
C VAL A 225 -30.90 -27.15 -3.55
N PHE A 226 -31.49 -28.19 -2.96
CA PHE A 226 -31.37 -28.47 -1.51
C PHE A 226 -29.89 -28.69 -1.13
N VAL A 227 -29.16 -29.48 -1.94
CA VAL A 227 -27.74 -29.73 -1.74
C VAL A 227 -26.95 -28.41 -1.81
N MET A 228 -27.20 -27.58 -2.86
CA MET A 228 -26.52 -26.29 -3.01
C MET A 228 -26.82 -25.29 -1.87
N ARG A 229 -28.02 -25.36 -1.27
CA ARG A 229 -28.41 -24.52 -0.15
C ARG A 229 -27.88 -25.04 1.20
N LEU A 230 -27.50 -26.32 1.31
CA LEU A 230 -26.88 -26.92 2.50
C LEU A 230 -25.36 -26.65 2.55
N LEU A 231 -24.68 -26.61 1.39
CA LEU A 231 -23.22 -26.42 1.31
C LEU A 231 -22.70 -25.11 1.95
N PRO A 232 -23.35 -23.95 1.83
CA PRO A 232 -22.91 -22.72 2.48
C PRO A 232 -22.72 -22.84 3.99
N SER A 233 -23.64 -23.48 4.70
CA SER A 233 -23.55 -23.68 6.17
C SER A 233 -22.34 -24.54 6.54
N LEU A 234 -22.06 -25.61 5.79
CA LEU A 234 -20.83 -26.39 5.97
C LEU A 234 -19.59 -25.54 5.73
N LEU A 235 -19.52 -24.82 4.60
CA LEU A 235 -18.32 -24.07 4.20
C LEU A 235 -17.99 -22.92 5.18
N ILE A 236 -18.99 -22.19 5.67
CA ILE A 236 -18.80 -21.13 6.68
C ILE A 236 -18.31 -21.76 7.98
N THR A 237 -18.88 -22.87 8.41
CA THR A 237 -18.50 -23.61 9.62
C THR A 237 -17.06 -24.13 9.52
N LEU A 238 -16.69 -24.72 8.37
CA LEU A 238 -15.30 -25.13 8.11
C LEU A 238 -14.34 -23.94 8.16
N GLY A 239 -14.71 -22.77 7.62
CA GLY A 239 -13.93 -21.55 7.69
C GLY A 239 -13.67 -21.10 9.13
N ALA A 240 -14.71 -21.04 9.96
CA ALA A 240 -14.59 -20.66 11.37
C ALA A 240 -13.73 -21.69 12.15
N ARG A 241 -13.90 -22.97 11.87
CA ARG A 241 -13.13 -24.04 12.51
C ARG A 241 -11.66 -24.01 12.10
N LEU A 242 -11.36 -23.78 10.83
CA LEU A 242 -9.99 -23.60 10.34
C LEU A 242 -9.33 -22.39 11.01
N GLN A 243 -10.04 -21.28 11.17
CA GLN A 243 -9.52 -20.10 11.88
C GLN A 243 -9.19 -20.43 13.35
N GLU A 244 -10.08 -21.14 14.04
CA GLU A 244 -9.83 -21.59 15.40
C GLU A 244 -8.57 -22.45 15.49
N ASN A 245 -8.41 -23.40 14.58
CA ASN A 245 -7.25 -24.29 14.55
C ASN A 245 -5.96 -23.52 14.25
N VAL A 246 -5.98 -22.59 13.31
CA VAL A 246 -4.81 -21.73 13.04
C VAL A 246 -4.47 -20.88 14.25
N ALA A 247 -5.47 -20.28 14.92
CA ALA A 247 -5.25 -19.46 16.10
C ALA A 247 -4.67 -20.24 17.29
N ARG A 248 -4.99 -21.53 17.41
CA ARG A 248 -4.42 -22.41 18.46
C ARG A 248 -2.97 -22.80 18.20
N PHE A 249 -2.56 -22.98 16.95
CA PHE A 249 -1.24 -23.50 16.60
C PHE A 249 -0.24 -22.42 16.23
N ASP A 250 -0.69 -21.28 15.72
CA ASP A 250 0.13 -20.16 15.27
C ASP A 250 -0.66 -18.83 15.37
N GLU A 251 -0.63 -18.23 16.56
CA GLU A 251 -1.33 -16.99 16.85
C GLU A 251 -0.84 -15.81 15.98
N GLN A 252 0.46 -15.76 15.72
CA GLN A 252 1.05 -14.68 14.89
C GLN A 252 0.59 -14.78 13.42
N SER A 253 0.51 -16.00 12.88
CA SER A 253 0.01 -16.23 11.52
C SER A 253 -1.51 -16.03 11.42
N ALA A 254 -2.26 -16.35 12.49
CA ALA A 254 -3.71 -16.24 12.53
C ALA A 254 -4.20 -14.77 12.48
N PHE A 255 -3.45 -13.87 13.14
CA PHE A 255 -3.87 -12.49 13.39
C PHE A 255 -2.89 -11.43 12.84
N GLY A 256 -1.79 -11.83 12.18
CA GLY A 256 -0.79 -10.94 11.62
C GLY A 256 -1.31 -10.11 10.44
N SER A 257 -0.98 -8.80 10.41
CA SER A 257 -1.26 -7.94 9.27
C SER A 257 -0.42 -8.34 8.06
N ARG A 258 -1.03 -8.47 6.89
CA ARG A 258 -0.37 -8.86 5.65
C ARG A 258 -0.14 -7.66 4.75
N ARG A 259 0.94 -7.73 3.95
CA ARG A 259 1.29 -6.71 2.96
C ARG A 259 0.14 -6.55 1.94
N ARG A 260 -0.39 -5.34 1.84
CA ARG A 260 -1.49 -4.97 0.95
C ARG A 260 -1.12 -5.21 -0.52
N ARG A 261 -2.07 -5.71 -1.31
CA ARG A 261 -2.02 -5.58 -2.76
C ARG A 261 -2.64 -4.23 -3.14
N SER A 262 -1.86 -3.41 -3.82
CA SER A 262 -2.26 -2.06 -4.24
C SER A 262 -3.34 -2.03 -5.34
N TYR A 263 -3.70 -3.18 -5.91
CA TYR A 263 -4.63 -3.28 -7.03
C TYR A 263 -5.83 -4.15 -6.68
N SER A 264 -7.04 -3.60 -6.86
CA SER A 264 -8.31 -4.34 -6.77
C SER A 264 -8.87 -4.51 -8.18
N LEU A 265 -9.13 -5.77 -8.58
CA LEU A 265 -9.81 -6.10 -9.85
C LEU A 265 -11.34 -6.12 -9.72
N LEU A 266 -11.86 -5.94 -8.50
CA LEU A 266 -13.29 -6.01 -8.21
C LEU A 266 -14.16 -5.04 -9.04
N PRO A 267 -13.78 -3.74 -9.21
CA PRO A 267 -14.56 -2.81 -10.02
C PRO A 267 -14.70 -3.28 -11.48
N TYR A 268 -13.66 -3.87 -12.03
CA TYR A 268 -13.68 -4.38 -13.42
C TYR A 268 -14.57 -5.63 -13.55
N GLY A 269 -14.55 -6.50 -12.53
CA GLY A 269 -15.49 -7.62 -12.45
C GLY A 269 -16.95 -7.16 -12.42
N SER A 270 -17.25 -6.09 -11.66
CA SER A 270 -18.60 -5.51 -11.61
C SER A 270 -19.04 -4.92 -12.94
N ILE A 271 -18.14 -4.27 -13.68
CA ILE A 271 -18.41 -3.78 -15.04
C ILE A 271 -18.75 -4.96 -15.96
N ALA A 272 -17.93 -6.02 -15.93
CA ALA A 272 -18.12 -7.19 -16.77
C ALA A 272 -19.47 -7.86 -16.50
N VAL A 273 -19.84 -8.03 -15.23
CA VAL A 273 -21.14 -8.59 -14.83
C VAL A 273 -22.29 -7.71 -15.30
N ALA A 274 -22.27 -6.41 -15.01
CA ALA A 274 -23.32 -5.48 -15.42
C ALA A 274 -23.45 -5.40 -16.95
N PHE A 275 -22.33 -5.40 -17.67
CA PHE A 275 -22.32 -5.40 -19.13
C PHE A 275 -22.91 -6.69 -19.69
N THR A 276 -22.57 -7.86 -19.15
CA THR A 276 -23.13 -9.15 -19.54
C THR A 276 -24.65 -9.17 -19.31
N THR A 277 -25.12 -8.60 -18.19
CA THR A 277 -26.55 -8.48 -17.90
C THR A 277 -27.26 -7.61 -18.95
N VAL A 278 -26.68 -6.45 -19.31
CA VAL A 278 -27.24 -5.58 -20.35
C VAL A 278 -27.33 -6.32 -21.69
N VAL A 279 -26.28 -7.06 -22.07
CA VAL A 279 -26.25 -7.83 -23.33
C VAL A 279 -27.30 -8.94 -23.31
N ALA A 280 -27.49 -9.64 -22.18
CA ALA A 280 -28.45 -10.69 -22.02
C ALA A 280 -29.93 -10.19 -22.17
N GLU A 281 -30.22 -8.98 -21.69
CA GLU A 281 -31.53 -8.35 -21.73
C GLU A 281 -31.82 -7.62 -23.07
N THR A 282 -30.82 -7.45 -23.95
CA THR A 282 -30.99 -6.70 -25.22
C THR A 282 -31.90 -7.41 -26.23
N PRO A 283 -31.92 -8.77 -26.40
CA PRO A 283 -32.75 -9.45 -27.38
C PRO A 283 -34.26 -9.24 -27.19
N ASP A 284 -34.70 -8.96 -25.95
CA ASP A 284 -36.13 -8.81 -25.61
C ASP A 284 -36.67 -7.41 -25.90
N GLY A 285 -35.84 -6.52 -26.47
CA GLY A 285 -36.22 -5.15 -26.85
C GLY A 285 -36.22 -4.17 -25.66
N PRO A 286 -36.65 -2.92 -25.84
CA PRO A 286 -36.65 -1.90 -24.80
C PRO A 286 -37.73 -2.18 -23.75
N HIS A 287 -37.29 -2.60 -22.56
CA HIS A 287 -38.14 -2.89 -21.41
C HIS A 287 -37.51 -2.39 -20.11
N PRO A 288 -38.25 -2.29 -18.98
CA PRO A 288 -37.73 -1.66 -17.74
C PRO A 288 -36.44 -2.30 -17.20
N ARG A 289 -36.23 -3.60 -17.36
CA ARG A 289 -34.99 -4.30 -16.91
C ARG A 289 -33.79 -3.78 -17.66
N LEU A 290 -33.87 -3.65 -18.99
CA LEU A 290 -32.79 -3.14 -19.83
C LEU A 290 -32.39 -1.70 -19.39
N TRP A 291 -33.38 -0.83 -19.18
CA TRP A 291 -33.10 0.55 -18.72
C TRP A 291 -32.47 0.58 -17.34
N GLY A 292 -32.91 -0.24 -16.40
CA GLY A 292 -32.32 -0.40 -15.09
C GLY A 292 -30.87 -0.88 -15.14
N ALA A 293 -30.59 -1.90 -15.95
CA ALA A 293 -29.25 -2.43 -16.17
C ALA A 293 -28.33 -1.39 -16.81
N MET A 294 -28.79 -0.65 -17.81
CA MET A 294 -28.03 0.45 -18.43
C MET A 294 -27.74 1.60 -17.45
N ALA A 295 -28.71 2.00 -16.66
CA ALA A 295 -28.53 3.03 -15.65
C ALA A 295 -27.50 2.60 -14.59
N GLY A 296 -27.61 1.36 -14.11
CA GLY A 296 -26.65 0.78 -13.18
C GLY A 296 -25.24 0.68 -13.76
N LEU A 297 -25.10 0.25 -15.01
CA LEU A 297 -23.81 0.24 -15.71
C LEU A 297 -23.23 1.66 -15.80
N GLY A 298 -24.05 2.66 -16.11
CA GLY A 298 -23.63 4.06 -16.12
C GLY A 298 -23.07 4.52 -14.77
N VAL A 299 -23.76 4.20 -13.67
CA VAL A 299 -23.30 4.51 -12.30
C VAL A 299 -21.97 3.81 -11.99
N ILE A 300 -21.85 2.52 -12.36
CA ILE A 300 -20.59 1.76 -12.16
C ILE A 300 -19.44 2.43 -12.91
N VAL A 301 -19.63 2.84 -14.16
CA VAL A 301 -18.59 3.51 -14.96
C VAL A 301 -18.16 4.81 -14.28
N VAL A 302 -19.09 5.65 -13.80
CA VAL A 302 -18.79 6.87 -13.08
C VAL A 302 -17.95 6.58 -11.81
N LEU A 303 -18.36 5.60 -11.02
CA LEU A 303 -17.64 5.22 -9.79
C LEU A 303 -16.20 4.74 -10.11
N VAL A 304 -16.03 3.95 -11.20
CA VAL A 304 -14.71 3.50 -11.63
C VAL A 304 -13.85 4.65 -12.12
N VAL A 305 -14.41 5.59 -12.88
CA VAL A 305 -13.70 6.80 -13.31
C VAL A 305 -13.26 7.63 -12.11
N CYS A 306 -14.14 7.90 -11.15
CA CYS A 306 -13.80 8.59 -9.90
C CYS A 306 -12.66 7.88 -9.14
N ARG A 307 -12.70 6.57 -9.09
CA ARG A 307 -11.66 5.75 -8.47
C ARG A 307 -10.32 5.88 -9.19
N GLN A 308 -10.33 5.84 -10.54
CA GLN A 308 -9.11 6.00 -11.34
C GLN A 308 -8.51 7.39 -11.21
N LEU A 309 -9.35 8.44 -11.23
CA LEU A 309 -8.90 9.81 -11.01
C LEU A 309 -8.27 9.99 -9.63
N SER A 310 -8.89 9.43 -8.59
CA SER A 310 -8.33 9.44 -7.23
C SER A 310 -6.96 8.74 -7.16
N ALA A 311 -6.81 7.58 -7.80
CA ALA A 311 -5.56 6.84 -7.86
C ALA A 311 -4.47 7.59 -8.65
N PHE A 312 -4.86 8.24 -9.75
CA PHE A 312 -3.96 9.04 -10.58
C PHE A 312 -3.40 10.26 -9.81
N HIS A 313 -4.26 10.98 -9.09
CA HIS A 313 -3.84 12.11 -8.26
C HIS A 313 -2.86 11.69 -7.16
N GLU A 314 -3.13 10.55 -6.50
CA GLU A 314 -2.22 10.02 -5.48
C GLU A 314 -0.87 9.63 -6.07
N ASN A 315 -0.88 8.95 -7.21
CA ASN A 315 0.35 8.52 -7.87
C ASN A 315 1.23 9.71 -8.27
N ASN A 316 0.62 10.75 -8.85
CA ASN A 316 1.35 11.98 -9.19
C ASN A 316 1.94 12.66 -7.95
N ARG A 317 1.17 12.76 -6.87
CA ARG A 317 1.67 13.33 -5.61
C ARG A 317 2.87 12.55 -5.05
N LEU A 318 2.81 11.21 -5.09
CA LEU A 318 3.92 10.36 -4.63
C LEU A 318 5.16 10.53 -5.51
N ILE A 319 4.98 10.65 -6.83
CA ILE A 319 6.08 10.91 -7.78
C ILE A 319 6.74 12.25 -7.47
N ASP A 320 5.97 13.29 -7.21
CA ASP A 320 6.52 14.62 -6.89
C ASP A 320 7.27 14.61 -5.55
N GLN A 321 6.74 13.95 -4.54
CA GLN A 321 7.44 13.76 -3.26
C GLN A 321 8.76 12.98 -3.45
N LEU A 322 8.75 11.94 -4.28
CA LEU A 322 9.95 11.15 -4.55
C LEU A 322 11.03 11.99 -5.25
N ARG A 323 10.65 12.80 -6.23
CA ARG A 323 11.57 13.73 -6.93
C ARG A 323 12.16 14.78 -5.99
N GLU A 324 11.35 15.33 -5.10
CA GLU A 324 11.83 16.29 -4.09
C GLU A 324 12.83 15.65 -3.12
N HIS A 325 12.53 14.44 -2.65
CA HIS A 325 13.47 13.69 -1.80
C HIS A 325 14.76 13.35 -2.53
N GLU A 326 14.68 12.90 -3.77
CA GLU A 326 15.86 12.61 -4.60
C GLU A 326 16.73 13.86 -4.82
N ALA A 327 16.10 15.00 -5.14
CA ALA A 327 16.81 16.28 -5.29
C ALA A 327 17.51 16.70 -4.00
N ARG A 328 16.84 16.56 -2.83
CA ARG A 328 17.43 16.85 -1.52
C ARG A 328 18.62 15.93 -1.21
N LEU A 329 18.46 14.63 -1.43
CA LEU A 329 19.54 13.65 -1.21
C LEU A 329 20.74 13.93 -2.11
N ARG A 330 20.49 14.26 -3.39
CA ARG A 330 21.53 14.63 -4.35
C ARG A 330 22.26 15.90 -3.92
N HIS A 331 21.52 16.90 -3.44
CA HIS A 331 22.13 18.14 -2.93
C HIS A 331 22.99 17.85 -1.68
N GLN A 332 22.51 17.05 -0.73
CA GLN A 332 23.28 16.66 0.46
C GLN A 332 24.52 15.81 0.12
N ALA A 333 24.44 15.00 -0.94
CA ALA A 333 25.55 14.17 -1.38
C ALA A 333 26.66 14.96 -2.09
N LEU A 334 26.34 16.13 -2.67
CA LEU A 334 27.24 16.90 -3.53
C LEU A 334 27.68 18.25 -2.93
N TYR A 335 26.99 18.76 -1.92
CA TYR A 335 27.27 20.06 -1.31
C TYR A 335 27.52 19.97 0.17
N ASP A 336 28.38 20.85 0.71
CA ASP A 336 28.65 20.99 2.14
C ASP A 336 27.50 21.71 2.84
N GLY A 337 26.96 21.11 3.90
CA GLY A 337 25.76 21.59 4.58
C GLY A 337 25.94 22.93 5.33
N LEU A 338 27.17 23.33 5.65
CA LEU A 338 27.48 24.57 6.36
C LEU A 338 27.67 25.75 5.41
N THR A 339 28.47 25.53 4.37
CA THR A 339 28.90 26.60 3.47
C THR A 339 28.08 26.68 2.19
N GLY A 340 27.32 25.62 1.84
CA GLY A 340 26.59 25.50 0.57
C GLY A 340 27.50 25.30 -0.64
N LEU A 341 28.81 25.20 -0.47
CA LEU A 341 29.79 24.95 -1.52
C LEU A 341 29.77 23.48 -1.95
N ALA A 342 30.40 23.18 -3.10
CA ALA A 342 30.66 21.79 -3.48
C ALA A 342 31.41 21.06 -2.35
N ASN A 343 31.04 19.81 -2.07
CA ASN A 343 31.79 18.98 -1.16
C ASN A 343 32.96 18.26 -1.87
N ARG A 344 33.75 17.50 -1.16
CA ARG A 344 34.89 16.73 -1.70
C ARG A 344 34.50 15.86 -2.91
N THR A 345 33.37 15.15 -2.81
CA THR A 345 32.90 14.25 -3.88
C THR A 345 32.58 15.03 -5.16
N HIS A 346 31.78 16.07 -5.02
CA HIS A 346 31.41 16.90 -6.18
C HIS A 346 32.63 17.61 -6.80
N PHE A 347 33.55 18.08 -5.96
CA PHE A 347 34.78 18.70 -6.43
C PHE A 347 35.61 17.73 -7.27
N HIS A 348 35.83 16.50 -6.80
CA HIS A 348 36.53 15.45 -7.56
C HIS A 348 35.90 15.18 -8.91
N GLU A 349 34.55 15.08 -8.97
CA GLU A 349 33.82 14.91 -10.23
C GLU A 349 34.02 16.08 -11.20
N GLN A 350 34.02 17.31 -10.67
CA GLN A 350 34.22 18.52 -11.48
C GLN A 350 35.64 18.64 -12.02
N VAL A 351 36.65 18.30 -11.20
CA VAL A 351 38.07 18.26 -11.66
C VAL A 351 38.25 17.19 -12.73
N GLY A 352 37.72 15.98 -12.51
CA GLY A 352 37.77 14.90 -13.53
C GLY A 352 37.14 15.29 -14.84
N SER A 353 35.96 15.95 -14.77
CA SER A 353 35.28 16.48 -15.98
C SER A 353 36.09 17.59 -16.70
N ALA A 354 36.70 18.49 -15.95
CA ALA A 354 37.54 19.55 -16.51
C ALA A 354 38.77 18.98 -17.24
N LEU A 355 39.43 17.98 -16.65
CA LEU A 355 40.58 17.32 -17.27
C LEU A 355 40.24 16.59 -18.60
N LEU A 356 38.99 16.24 -18.82
CA LEU A 356 38.50 15.58 -20.04
C LEU A 356 38.07 16.55 -21.13
N GLN A 357 37.60 17.76 -20.79
CA GLN A 357 36.87 18.67 -21.72
C GLN A 357 37.69 19.85 -22.24
N VAL A 358 38.74 20.28 -21.53
CA VAL A 358 39.50 21.49 -21.84
C VAL A 358 40.92 21.10 -22.23
N ARG A 359 41.65 22.01 -22.95
CA ARG A 359 43.11 21.90 -23.04
C ARG A 359 43.62 21.84 -21.60
N ARG A 360 44.29 20.76 -21.23
CA ARG A 360 44.68 20.48 -19.84
C ARG A 360 45.55 21.58 -19.25
N GLU A 361 46.31 22.26 -20.09
CA GLU A 361 47.16 23.41 -19.73
C GLU A 361 46.40 24.63 -19.20
N ASP A 362 45.09 24.70 -19.43
CA ASP A 362 44.22 25.79 -19.00
C ASP A 362 43.38 25.40 -17.76
N VAL A 363 43.75 24.38 -17.01
CA VAL A 363 43.08 23.97 -15.76
C VAL A 363 44.04 24.13 -14.60
N SER A 364 43.65 24.96 -13.62
CA SER A 364 44.41 25.15 -12.38
C SER A 364 43.59 24.84 -11.17
N LEU A 365 44.21 24.23 -10.18
CA LEU A 365 43.59 23.84 -8.90
C LEU A 365 44.30 24.59 -7.75
N LEU A 366 43.50 25.23 -6.90
CA LEU A 366 43.97 25.85 -5.67
C LEU A 366 43.50 25.00 -4.48
N LEU A 367 44.40 24.62 -3.61
CA LEU A 367 44.07 24.03 -2.31
C LEU A 367 44.37 25.06 -1.22
N ILE A 368 43.40 25.29 -0.34
CA ILE A 368 43.42 26.41 0.63
C ILE A 368 43.13 25.84 2.01
N ASP A 369 43.99 26.20 2.96
CA ASP A 369 43.83 25.81 4.38
C ASP A 369 43.85 27.09 5.25
N LEU A 370 42.87 27.18 6.16
CA LEU A 370 42.75 28.36 7.05
C LEU A 370 43.73 28.31 8.21
N ASP A 371 44.70 29.22 8.21
CA ASP A 371 45.72 29.30 9.25
C ASP A 371 45.12 29.64 10.60
N GLY A 372 45.32 28.78 11.60
CA GLY A 372 44.91 29.03 12.99
C GLY A 372 43.40 28.88 13.24
N PHE A 373 42.62 28.26 12.34
CA PHE A 373 41.18 28.05 12.52
C PHE A 373 40.84 27.34 13.83
N LYS A 374 41.68 26.37 14.28
CA LYS A 374 41.49 25.70 15.54
C LYS A 374 41.54 26.70 16.72
N THR A 375 42.43 27.72 16.68
CA THR A 375 42.52 28.75 17.72
C THR A 375 41.24 29.58 17.79
N VAL A 376 40.59 29.85 16.65
CA VAL A 376 39.28 30.53 16.60
C VAL A 376 38.23 29.71 17.33
N ASN A 377 38.15 28.40 17.03
CA ASN A 377 37.22 27.49 17.71
C ASN A 377 37.49 27.39 19.22
N ASP A 378 38.75 27.27 19.59
CA ASP A 378 39.12 27.11 21.00
C ASP A 378 38.89 28.41 21.81
N THR A 379 38.94 29.59 21.16
CA THR A 379 38.83 30.91 21.83
C THR A 379 37.39 31.47 21.81
N LEU A 380 36.70 31.36 20.67
CA LEU A 380 35.39 31.97 20.41
C LEU A 380 34.25 30.93 20.28
N GLY A 381 34.59 29.66 20.36
CA GLY A 381 33.62 28.56 20.24
C GLY A 381 33.32 28.16 18.80
N HIS A 382 32.72 26.97 18.63
CA HIS A 382 32.41 26.38 17.31
C HIS A 382 31.44 27.24 16.49
N ALA A 383 30.53 27.97 17.13
CA ALA A 383 29.60 28.85 16.40
C ALA A 383 30.34 29.99 15.65
N ALA A 384 31.39 30.56 16.26
CA ALA A 384 32.21 31.54 15.58
C ALA A 384 33.00 30.91 14.41
N GLY A 385 33.52 29.69 14.60
CA GLY A 385 34.15 28.93 13.54
C GLY A 385 33.24 28.64 12.36
N ASP A 386 31.99 28.26 12.63
CA ASP A 386 31.01 28.00 11.60
C ASP A 386 30.66 29.26 10.79
N VAL A 387 30.49 30.41 11.45
CA VAL A 387 30.28 31.70 10.78
C VAL A 387 31.50 32.10 9.94
N LEU A 388 32.70 31.86 10.47
CA LEU A 388 33.95 32.12 9.72
C LEU A 388 34.02 31.26 8.47
N LEU A 389 33.75 29.96 8.55
CA LEU A 389 33.76 29.04 7.41
C LEU A 389 32.72 29.45 6.34
N ALA A 390 31.50 29.81 6.74
CA ALA A 390 30.48 30.32 5.83
C ALA A 390 30.90 31.64 5.17
N GLY A 391 31.49 32.55 5.93
CA GLY A 391 32.03 33.81 5.44
C GLY A 391 33.17 33.60 4.45
N VAL A 392 34.09 32.69 4.72
CA VAL A 392 35.18 32.31 3.82
C VAL A 392 34.62 31.75 2.53
N GLY A 393 33.63 30.82 2.60
CA GLY A 393 32.97 30.27 1.42
C GLY A 393 32.37 31.32 0.51
N SER A 394 31.70 32.34 1.09
CA SER A 394 31.12 33.45 0.34
C SER A 394 32.22 34.32 -0.34
N LYS A 395 33.30 34.61 0.36
CA LYS A 395 34.43 35.38 -0.16
C LYS A 395 35.15 34.65 -1.28
N LEU A 396 35.39 33.34 -1.14
CA LEU A 396 36.00 32.53 -2.18
C LEU A 396 35.10 32.52 -3.46
N THR A 397 33.80 32.41 -3.29
CA THR A 397 32.85 32.44 -4.42
C THR A 397 32.86 33.80 -5.13
N ALA A 398 33.02 34.89 -4.42
CA ALA A 398 33.13 36.23 -4.99
C ALA A 398 34.48 36.45 -5.72
N CYS A 399 35.51 35.67 -5.41
CA CYS A 399 36.83 35.70 -6.00
C CYS A 399 36.99 34.84 -7.25
N VAL A 400 35.93 34.18 -7.77
CA VAL A 400 36.02 33.31 -8.93
C VAL A 400 35.00 33.69 -9.99
N ARG A 401 35.15 33.18 -11.22
CA ARG A 401 34.25 33.45 -12.33
C ARG A 401 33.09 32.45 -12.37
N PRO A 402 31.98 32.78 -13.00
CA PRO A 402 30.98 31.80 -13.38
C PRO A 402 31.63 30.69 -14.23
N GLY A 403 31.51 29.44 -13.78
CA GLY A 403 32.12 28.27 -14.41
C GLY A 403 33.29 27.69 -13.61
N ASP A 404 33.95 28.45 -12.70
CA ASP A 404 34.87 27.92 -11.72
C ASP A 404 34.08 27.23 -10.61
N VAL A 405 34.76 26.34 -9.87
CA VAL A 405 34.10 25.59 -8.78
C VAL A 405 34.84 25.85 -7.48
N VAL A 406 34.09 26.30 -6.47
CA VAL A 406 34.58 26.43 -5.10
C VAL A 406 34.02 25.28 -4.27
N ALA A 407 34.84 24.63 -3.48
CA ALA A 407 34.49 23.51 -2.64
C ALA A 407 35.04 23.64 -1.22
N ARG A 408 34.37 23.01 -0.27
CA ARG A 408 34.92 22.71 1.05
C ARG A 408 35.19 21.22 1.14
N LEU A 409 36.46 20.85 1.36
CA LEU A 409 36.88 19.46 1.38
C LEU A 409 36.67 18.79 2.75
N GLY A 410 36.61 19.61 3.82
CA GLY A 410 36.36 19.20 5.20
C GLY A 410 37.14 20.05 6.19
N GLY A 411 36.63 20.18 7.41
CA GLY A 411 37.29 21.03 8.43
C GLY A 411 37.48 22.48 7.98
N ASP A 412 38.74 22.92 7.90
CA ASP A 412 39.20 24.22 7.45
C ASP A 412 39.80 24.22 6.03
N GLU A 413 39.67 23.11 5.29
CA GLU A 413 40.21 22.96 3.96
C GLU A 413 39.17 23.34 2.89
N PHE A 414 39.57 24.24 1.98
CA PHE A 414 38.80 24.61 0.78
C PHE A 414 39.59 24.30 -0.50
N ALA A 415 38.89 24.21 -1.59
CA ALA A 415 39.51 24.05 -2.90
C ALA A 415 38.81 24.91 -3.96
N VAL A 416 39.57 25.34 -4.95
CA VAL A 416 39.05 26.08 -6.10
C VAL A 416 39.55 25.43 -7.37
N LEU A 417 38.64 25.10 -8.28
CA LEU A 417 38.94 24.68 -9.64
C LEU A 417 38.74 25.87 -10.55
N LEU A 418 39.80 26.33 -11.17
CA LEU A 418 39.81 27.37 -12.18
C LEU A 418 39.84 26.71 -13.56
N ARG A 419 38.87 27.06 -14.39
CA ARG A 419 38.78 26.60 -15.78
C ARG A 419 39.26 27.69 -16.71
N GLU A 420 39.88 27.33 -17.82
CA GLU A 420 40.43 28.29 -18.80
C GLU A 420 41.35 29.31 -18.10
N CYS A 421 42.23 28.80 -17.23
CA CYS A 421 43.11 29.62 -16.38
C CYS A 421 44.49 28.96 -16.29
N ASP A 422 45.50 29.66 -16.78
CA ASP A 422 46.88 29.27 -16.69
C ASP A 422 47.51 29.56 -15.31
N GLY A 423 48.80 29.30 -15.16
CA GLY A 423 49.51 29.48 -13.91
C GLY A 423 49.55 30.93 -13.41
N GLU A 424 49.70 31.90 -14.30
CA GLU A 424 49.71 33.35 -13.92
C GLU A 424 48.31 33.80 -13.48
N GLY A 425 47.26 33.37 -14.15
CA GLY A 425 45.87 33.61 -13.74
C GLY A 425 45.52 33.02 -12.39
N ALA A 426 46.04 31.81 -12.10
CA ALA A 426 45.87 31.15 -10.82
C ALA A 426 46.59 31.89 -9.68
N GLU A 427 47.81 32.41 -9.95
CA GLU A 427 48.56 33.23 -9.00
C GLU A 427 47.83 34.56 -8.67
N HIS A 428 47.32 35.24 -9.68
CA HIS A 428 46.50 36.44 -9.52
C HIS A 428 45.21 36.18 -8.72
N THR A 429 44.58 35.07 -8.97
CA THR A 429 43.38 34.67 -8.25
C THR A 429 43.68 34.34 -6.80
N SER A 430 44.82 33.67 -6.52
CA SER A 430 45.27 33.36 -5.15
C SER A 430 45.60 34.64 -4.39
N GLN A 431 46.27 35.62 -5.00
CA GLN A 431 46.53 36.95 -4.39
C GLN A 431 45.21 37.69 -4.10
N ARG A 432 44.20 37.60 -4.94
CA ARG A 432 42.89 38.22 -4.72
C ARG A 432 42.19 37.56 -3.55
N ILE A 433 42.21 36.20 -3.46
CA ILE A 433 41.63 35.43 -2.38
C ILE A 433 42.30 35.85 -1.04
N LEU A 434 43.62 35.88 -0.95
CA LEU A 434 44.33 36.27 0.30
C LEU A 434 43.96 37.67 0.73
N ARG A 435 43.82 38.62 -0.19
CA ARG A 435 43.38 39.98 0.16
C ARG A 435 41.99 40.04 0.71
N GLU A 436 41.08 39.28 0.10
CA GLU A 436 39.67 39.23 0.49
C GLU A 436 39.49 38.51 1.83
N LEU A 437 40.25 37.46 2.09
CA LEU A 437 40.24 36.76 3.36
C LEU A 437 40.80 37.59 4.52
N ALA A 438 41.72 38.52 4.26
CA ALA A 438 42.24 39.44 5.25
C ALA A 438 41.18 40.42 5.79
N GLU A 439 40.12 40.69 5.04
CA GLU A 439 38.99 41.45 5.53
C GLU A 439 38.22 40.63 6.59
N PRO A 440 37.86 41.23 7.74
CA PRO A 440 37.28 40.50 8.83
C PRO A 440 35.84 39.97 8.51
N VAL A 441 35.49 38.82 9.07
CA VAL A 441 34.12 38.31 9.17
C VAL A 441 33.60 38.73 10.54
N VAL A 442 32.42 39.37 10.59
CA VAL A 442 31.79 39.82 11.82
C VAL A 442 31.02 38.70 12.47
N PHE A 443 31.31 38.40 13.71
CA PHE A 443 30.55 37.49 14.56
C PHE A 443 30.25 38.20 15.88
N GLU A 444 28.97 38.44 16.16
CA GLU A 444 28.51 39.27 17.27
C GLU A 444 29.25 40.63 17.31
N ASP A 445 29.94 40.96 18.41
CA ASP A 445 30.74 42.17 18.55
C ASP A 445 32.22 41.97 18.19
N SER A 446 32.59 40.81 17.63
CA SER A 446 33.98 40.44 17.34
C SER A 446 34.25 40.41 15.83
N ALA A 447 35.36 40.97 15.40
CA ALA A 447 35.83 40.91 14.01
C ALA A 447 36.91 39.81 13.90
N VAL A 448 36.56 38.70 13.26
CA VAL A 448 37.43 37.52 13.07
C VAL A 448 38.09 37.59 11.69
N ARG A 449 39.43 37.58 11.63
CA ARG A 449 40.18 37.53 10.36
C ARG A 449 40.60 36.12 10.05
N ALA A 450 40.47 35.73 8.77
CA ALA A 450 40.99 34.48 8.26
C ALA A 450 42.30 34.73 7.50
N ASN A 451 43.37 34.08 7.92
CA ASN A 451 44.55 33.90 7.08
C ASN A 451 44.50 32.53 6.42
N ALA A 452 45.08 32.37 5.25
CA ALA A 452 45.09 31.08 4.56
C ALA A 452 46.44 30.84 3.89
N SER A 453 46.82 29.59 3.84
CA SER A 453 47.92 29.08 3.01
C SER A 453 47.35 28.42 1.76
N ILE A 454 47.83 28.83 0.56
CA ILE A 454 47.31 28.38 -0.72
C ILE A 454 48.37 27.63 -1.50
N GLY A 455 48.05 26.42 -1.96
CA GLY A 455 48.85 25.66 -2.92
C GLY A 455 48.20 25.68 -4.28
N ILE A 456 48.96 25.97 -5.33
CA ILE A 456 48.55 26.06 -6.73
C ILE A 456 49.13 24.88 -7.49
N ALA A 457 48.32 24.12 -8.20
CA ALA A 457 48.76 23.14 -9.19
C ALA A 457 48.10 23.41 -10.53
N CYS A 458 48.89 23.45 -11.60
CA CYS A 458 48.43 23.58 -12.98
C CYS A 458 48.46 22.19 -13.62
N ALA A 459 47.39 21.81 -14.29
CA ALA A 459 47.28 20.51 -14.95
C ALA A 459 48.21 20.40 -16.16
N VAL A 460 48.87 19.26 -16.30
CA VAL A 460 49.67 18.90 -17.46
C VAL A 460 49.14 17.62 -18.13
N LEU A 461 49.64 17.33 -19.31
CA LEU A 461 49.23 16.15 -20.06
C LEU A 461 49.60 14.90 -19.30
N GLY A 462 48.61 14.04 -19.00
CA GLY A 462 48.77 12.80 -18.24
C GLY A 462 48.26 12.84 -16.81
N ASP A 463 47.92 14.02 -16.28
CA ASP A 463 47.40 14.15 -14.92
C ASP A 463 46.02 13.50 -14.79
N ASP A 464 45.80 12.93 -13.61
CA ASP A 464 44.49 12.58 -13.06
C ASP A 464 44.16 13.52 -11.87
N VAL A 465 42.97 13.35 -11.32
CA VAL A 465 42.47 14.17 -10.21
C VAL A 465 43.38 14.04 -8.98
N GLU A 466 43.90 12.84 -8.72
CA GLU A 466 44.69 12.55 -7.53
C GLU A 466 46.10 13.15 -7.62
N SER A 467 46.74 13.12 -8.80
CA SER A 467 48.05 13.74 -9.03
C SER A 467 47.95 15.25 -8.87
N LEU A 468 46.93 15.88 -9.45
CA LEU A 468 46.75 17.34 -9.38
C LEU A 468 46.47 17.83 -7.95
N LEU A 469 45.64 17.09 -7.21
CA LEU A 469 45.37 17.39 -5.78
C LEU A 469 46.63 17.20 -4.93
N ARG A 470 47.40 16.16 -5.18
CA ARG A 470 48.66 15.92 -4.43
C ARG A 470 49.67 17.03 -4.64
N ASP A 471 49.82 17.51 -5.86
CA ASP A 471 50.74 18.61 -6.17
C ASP A 471 50.31 19.93 -5.52
N ALA A 472 49.00 20.21 -5.52
CA ALA A 472 48.45 21.36 -4.81
C ALA A 472 48.66 21.26 -3.28
N ASP A 473 48.52 20.05 -2.72
CA ASP A 473 48.76 19.81 -1.28
C ASP A 473 50.24 20.03 -0.90
N LEU A 474 51.16 19.51 -1.70
CA LEU A 474 52.58 19.77 -1.50
C LEU A 474 52.94 21.26 -1.58
N ALA A 475 52.36 21.98 -2.53
CA ALA A 475 52.56 23.43 -2.65
C ALA A 475 51.91 24.18 -1.49
N MET A 476 50.74 23.81 -1.03
CA MET A 476 50.10 24.38 0.17
C MET A 476 50.95 24.16 1.42
N TYR A 477 51.51 22.97 1.58
CA TYR A 477 52.41 22.68 2.70
C TYR A 477 53.69 23.56 2.64
N ALA A 478 54.24 23.83 1.44
CA ALA A 478 55.36 24.77 1.26
C ALA A 478 54.96 26.18 1.68
N ALA A 479 53.78 26.68 1.29
CA ALA A 479 53.26 27.99 1.71
C ALA A 479 53.15 28.10 3.25
N LYS A 480 52.69 27.04 3.93
CA LYS A 480 52.66 26.98 5.41
C LYS A 480 54.03 27.11 6.03
N ARG A 481 55.05 26.54 5.42
CA ARG A 481 56.48 26.62 5.91
C ARG A 481 57.14 27.97 5.64
N GLU A 482 56.75 28.68 4.59
CA GLU A 482 57.29 30.02 4.24
C GLU A 482 56.75 31.15 5.10
N GLY A 483 55.83 30.86 6.04
CA GLY A 483 55.39 31.86 7.00
C GLY A 483 53.87 32.03 7.08
N LYS A 484 53.09 31.22 6.37
CA LYS A 484 51.63 31.27 6.31
C LYS A 484 51.09 32.57 5.69
N GLY A 485 49.80 32.62 5.41
CA GLY A 485 49.18 33.79 4.80
C GLY A 485 49.70 34.09 3.37
N THR A 486 50.19 33.09 2.67
CA THR A 486 50.82 33.18 1.36
C THR A 486 50.36 32.03 0.42
N TRP A 487 50.82 32.10 -0.79
CA TRP A 487 50.59 31.02 -1.77
C TRP A 487 51.92 30.51 -2.33
N THR A 488 51.95 29.26 -2.78
CA THR A 488 53.07 28.66 -3.48
C THR A 488 52.53 27.83 -4.63
N ARG A 489 53.23 27.87 -5.77
CA ARG A 489 52.91 27.05 -6.96
C ARG A 489 53.79 25.80 -6.98
N ALA A 490 53.18 24.63 -7.26
CA ALA A 490 53.92 23.40 -7.48
C ALA A 490 54.89 23.56 -8.64
N VAL A 491 56.17 23.33 -8.35
CA VAL A 491 57.23 23.28 -9.39
C VAL A 491 57.32 21.86 -9.86
N ARG A 492 56.96 21.63 -11.10
CA ARG A 492 57.25 20.37 -11.80
C ARG A 492 58.45 20.52 -12.67
N ASP A 493 59.47 19.71 -12.47
CA ASP A 493 60.56 19.64 -13.47
C ASP A 493 59.94 19.25 -14.80
N GLU A 494 60.14 20.11 -15.80
CA GLU A 494 59.75 19.81 -17.19
C GLU A 494 60.34 18.42 -17.53
N ALA A 495 59.46 17.45 -17.78
CA ALA A 495 59.89 16.10 -18.19
C ALA A 495 60.69 16.31 -19.47
N VAL A 496 61.98 16.06 -19.38
CA VAL A 496 62.87 15.97 -20.56
C VAL A 496 62.22 15.01 -21.56
N PRO A 497 61.91 15.44 -22.77
CA PRO A 497 61.32 14.52 -23.76
C PRO A 497 62.30 13.37 -23.96
N VAL A 498 61.92 12.15 -23.59
CA VAL A 498 62.65 10.95 -23.95
C VAL A 498 62.58 10.83 -25.45
N SER A 499 63.70 11.10 -26.10
CA SER A 499 63.96 10.99 -27.53
C SER A 499 63.84 9.56 -28.04
#